data_a0afb6b339c5cebcc70f1a6ae88085be
#
_entry.id   a0afb6b339c5cebcc70f1a6ae88085be
#
_cell.length_a   1.000
_cell.length_b   1.000
_cell.length_c   1.000
_cell.angle_alpha   90.00
_cell.angle_beta   90.00
_cell.angle_gamma   90.00
#
_symmetry.space_group_name_H-M   'P 1'
#
loop_
_entity.id
_entity.type
_entity.pdbx_description
1 polymer ?
#
loop_
_entity_poly.entity_id
_entity_poly.type
_entity_poly.pdbx_seq_one_letter_code
_entity_poly.pdbx_strand_id
1 'polypeptide(L)'
;MSSTYAVVNPATGETIREYPEIADDELRAAIDRADRASRTWPGSSTVAERAALVRRVGELHSERRQELAEIVVREMGKPIEQALMEVDFAGEIYGFYADNAEGLMADEPIELLGGEGTALIRRSPFGVLLGIMPWNFPYYQVARFAGPNLVIGNTILLKHAPQCPESAEAMQRMFDDAGFPEGAYENVYATNEQIEWVIADPRVHGVSVTGSERAGAAVAEVAGRNLKKVVLELGGSDPFILLGTDNLDGAAQAAAEARLDNTGQSCNAAKRFIVADELYDDFLEKFREKLAAAKPGDPTAEGTEVGPLSSRTAADRLEDQVKRAIDNGAEVVVGGRREGNYFEPTILTGIEPGDEASQEEFFGPVAQVYRVGSEEEAVELANQTPFGLGSYLMTNDKEQAERVADRIEAGMVYVNLVGADSPELPFGGFKRSGFGRELGRYGADEFVNKKLIRSA
;
A
#
# COMPACT_ATOMS: atom_id res chain seq x y z
N MET A 1 22.21 -16.46 -5.21
CA MET A 1 21.11 -17.35 -5.61
C MET A 1 20.07 -16.44 -6.25
N SER A 2 19.74 -16.67 -7.50
CA SER A 2 18.71 -15.92 -8.20
C SER A 2 17.39 -16.04 -7.44
N SER A 3 16.69 -14.94 -7.26
CA SER A 3 15.36 -14.92 -6.66
C SER A 3 14.40 -15.48 -7.72
N THR A 4 14.09 -16.74 -7.64
CA THR A 4 13.14 -17.38 -8.55
C THR A 4 11.73 -16.89 -8.20
N TYR A 5 11.00 -16.41 -9.17
CA TYR A 5 9.59 -16.10 -9.04
C TYR A 5 8.79 -17.40 -8.88
N ALA A 6 8.06 -17.54 -7.80
CA ALA A 6 7.32 -18.76 -7.52
C ALA A 6 6.05 -18.50 -6.70
N VAL A 7 5.00 -19.26 -7.02
CA VAL A 7 3.83 -19.40 -6.17
C VAL A 7 4.13 -20.48 -5.13
N VAL A 8 4.30 -20.06 -3.88
CA VAL A 8 4.47 -20.94 -2.74
C VAL A 8 3.30 -20.73 -1.80
N ASN A 9 2.44 -21.74 -1.65
CA ASN A 9 1.29 -21.64 -0.76
C ASN A 9 1.75 -21.48 0.70
N PRO A 10 1.50 -20.33 1.33
CA PRO A 10 2.00 -20.08 2.69
C PRO A 10 1.32 -20.94 3.76
N ALA A 11 0.13 -21.47 3.50
CA ALA A 11 -0.56 -22.37 4.42
C ALA A 11 0.07 -23.77 4.48
N THR A 12 0.60 -24.25 3.35
CA THR A 12 1.16 -25.61 3.23
C THR A 12 2.67 -25.65 3.04
N GLY A 13 3.28 -24.55 2.56
CA GLY A 13 4.68 -24.48 2.16
C GLY A 13 4.97 -25.16 0.80
N GLU A 14 3.94 -25.60 0.08
CA GLU A 14 4.08 -26.25 -1.23
C GLU A 14 4.37 -25.23 -2.34
N THR A 15 5.38 -25.50 -3.16
CA THR A 15 5.61 -24.74 -4.40
C THR A 15 4.66 -25.26 -5.48
N ILE A 16 3.71 -24.41 -5.90
CA ILE A 16 2.68 -24.74 -6.88
C ILE A 16 3.21 -24.54 -8.30
N ARG A 17 3.88 -23.41 -8.56
CA ARG A 17 4.41 -23.07 -9.89
C ARG A 17 5.60 -22.13 -9.77
N GLU A 18 6.61 -22.35 -10.63
CA GLU A 18 7.75 -21.45 -10.81
C GLU A 18 7.63 -20.67 -12.12
N TYR A 19 8.16 -19.44 -12.12
CA TYR A 19 8.17 -18.54 -13.26
C TYR A 19 9.63 -18.13 -13.55
N PRO A 20 10.09 -18.24 -14.80
CA PRO A 20 11.45 -17.87 -15.13
C PRO A 20 11.66 -16.35 -14.99
N GLU A 21 12.83 -15.95 -14.55
CA GLU A 21 13.27 -14.57 -14.64
C GLU A 21 13.41 -14.17 -16.11
N ILE A 22 13.11 -12.91 -16.42
CA ILE A 22 13.19 -12.37 -17.77
C ILE A 22 14.65 -12.26 -18.21
N ALA A 23 14.95 -12.66 -19.46
CA ALA A 23 16.28 -12.47 -20.04
C ALA A 23 16.56 -10.98 -20.32
N ASP A 24 17.83 -10.59 -20.29
CA ASP A 24 18.23 -9.18 -20.46
C ASP A 24 17.81 -8.59 -21.81
N ASP A 25 17.88 -9.38 -22.89
CA ASP A 25 17.47 -8.94 -24.22
C ASP A 25 15.94 -8.79 -24.32
N GLU A 26 15.19 -9.68 -23.68
CA GLU A 26 13.73 -9.56 -23.61
C GLU A 26 13.29 -8.37 -22.74
N LEU A 27 13.96 -8.11 -21.61
CA LEU A 27 13.70 -6.93 -20.79
C LEU A 27 14.01 -5.64 -21.55
N ARG A 28 15.08 -5.59 -22.35
CA ARG A 28 15.37 -4.45 -23.24
C ARG A 28 14.28 -4.30 -24.29
N ALA A 29 13.79 -5.39 -24.85
CA ALA A 29 12.67 -5.36 -25.80
C ALA A 29 11.37 -4.86 -25.16
N ALA A 30 11.09 -5.20 -23.89
CA ALA A 30 9.95 -4.66 -23.14
C ALA A 30 10.07 -3.15 -22.94
N ILE A 31 11.27 -2.63 -22.60
CA ILE A 31 11.51 -1.18 -22.53
C ILE A 31 11.31 -0.52 -23.90
N ASP A 32 11.78 -1.15 -24.98
CA ASP A 32 11.59 -0.64 -26.36
C ASP A 32 10.11 -0.56 -26.73
N ARG A 33 9.29 -1.56 -26.37
CA ARG A 33 7.84 -1.53 -26.59
C ARG A 33 7.18 -0.42 -25.78
N ALA A 34 7.50 -0.32 -24.50
CA ALA A 34 6.94 0.71 -23.62
C ALA A 34 7.32 2.14 -24.08
N ASP A 35 8.56 2.36 -24.52
CA ASP A 35 9.01 3.65 -25.05
C ASP A 35 8.28 4.01 -26.37
N ARG A 36 8.14 3.06 -27.30
CA ARG A 36 7.36 3.29 -28.53
C ARG A 36 5.91 3.63 -28.22
N ALA A 37 5.27 2.87 -27.34
CA ALA A 37 3.90 3.13 -26.92
C ALA A 37 3.76 4.50 -26.26
N SER A 38 4.68 4.90 -25.38
CA SER A 38 4.64 6.20 -24.69
C SER A 38 4.70 7.40 -25.64
N ARG A 39 5.35 7.24 -26.79
CA ARG A 39 5.48 8.29 -27.83
C ARG A 39 4.30 8.35 -28.79
N THR A 40 3.62 7.24 -29.00
CA THR A 40 2.56 7.13 -30.02
C THR A 40 1.17 7.14 -29.44
N TRP A 41 0.93 6.39 -28.38
CA TRP A 41 -0.39 6.16 -27.82
C TRP A 41 -1.07 7.44 -27.29
N PRO A 42 -0.42 8.31 -26.47
CA PRO A 42 -1.07 9.55 -26.02
C PRO A 42 -1.47 10.50 -27.13
N GLY A 43 -0.71 10.49 -28.23
CA GLY A 43 -0.98 11.32 -29.41
C GLY A 43 -2.02 10.74 -30.37
N SER A 44 -2.26 9.44 -30.34
CA SER A 44 -3.22 8.71 -31.16
C SER A 44 -4.53 8.36 -30.46
N SER A 45 -4.66 8.69 -29.19
CA SER A 45 -5.85 8.44 -28.37
C SER A 45 -6.32 9.71 -27.64
N THR A 46 -7.61 9.85 -27.48
CA THR A 46 -8.22 10.84 -26.60
C THR A 46 -8.16 10.40 -25.14
N VAL A 47 -8.35 11.33 -24.22
CA VAL A 47 -8.48 11.01 -22.77
C VAL A 47 -9.66 10.05 -22.54
N ALA A 48 -10.78 10.27 -23.23
CA ALA A 48 -11.98 9.42 -23.12
C ALA A 48 -11.72 7.97 -23.59
N GLU A 49 -10.97 7.78 -24.67
CA GLU A 49 -10.59 6.43 -25.13
C GLU A 49 -9.69 5.72 -24.14
N ARG A 50 -8.69 6.39 -23.54
CA ARG A 50 -7.86 5.82 -22.48
C ARG A 50 -8.67 5.50 -21.22
N ALA A 51 -9.58 6.39 -20.84
CA ALA A 51 -10.50 6.18 -19.72
C ALA A 51 -11.39 4.93 -19.93
N ALA A 52 -11.87 4.72 -21.18
CA ALA A 52 -12.66 3.53 -21.49
C ALA A 52 -11.87 2.23 -21.32
N LEU A 53 -10.59 2.20 -21.70
CA LEU A 53 -9.71 1.05 -21.47
C LEU A 53 -9.47 0.80 -19.98
N VAL A 54 -9.19 1.85 -19.20
CA VAL A 54 -9.00 1.76 -17.74
C VAL A 54 -10.28 1.27 -17.06
N ARG A 55 -11.46 1.77 -17.47
CA ARG A 55 -12.75 1.29 -16.99
C ARG A 55 -12.93 -0.20 -17.26
N ARG A 56 -12.55 -0.66 -18.47
CA ARG A 56 -12.66 -2.08 -18.82
C ARG A 56 -11.80 -2.97 -17.92
N VAL A 57 -10.62 -2.51 -17.47
CA VAL A 57 -9.84 -3.23 -16.45
C VAL A 57 -10.61 -3.36 -15.13
N GLY A 58 -11.26 -2.29 -14.67
CA GLY A 58 -12.11 -2.33 -13.48
C GLY A 58 -13.27 -3.34 -13.61
N GLU A 59 -13.96 -3.36 -14.77
CA GLU A 59 -15.01 -4.33 -15.06
C GLU A 59 -14.48 -5.78 -15.05
N LEU A 60 -13.30 -6.02 -15.61
CA LEU A 60 -12.66 -7.34 -15.60
C LEU A 60 -12.31 -7.80 -14.18
N HIS A 61 -12.01 -6.91 -13.23
CA HIS A 61 -11.88 -7.28 -11.82
C HIS A 61 -13.19 -7.85 -11.27
N SER A 62 -14.33 -7.22 -11.56
CA SER A 62 -15.64 -7.73 -11.14
C SER A 62 -16.01 -9.06 -11.83
N GLU A 63 -15.75 -9.17 -13.13
CA GLU A 63 -16.04 -10.38 -13.91
C GLU A 63 -15.21 -11.59 -13.47
N ARG A 64 -13.96 -11.38 -13.04
CA ARG A 64 -13.00 -12.42 -12.62
C ARG A 64 -12.76 -12.43 -11.11
N ARG A 65 -13.66 -11.84 -10.36
CA ARG A 65 -13.54 -11.59 -8.91
C ARG A 65 -13.08 -12.81 -8.13
N GLN A 66 -13.74 -13.94 -8.34
CA GLN A 66 -13.43 -15.18 -7.62
C GLN A 66 -12.06 -15.74 -8.02
N GLU A 67 -11.76 -15.81 -9.32
CA GLU A 67 -10.47 -16.28 -9.84
C GLU A 67 -9.30 -15.47 -9.26
N LEU A 68 -9.42 -14.13 -9.29
CA LEU A 68 -8.39 -13.22 -8.80
C LEU A 68 -8.18 -13.36 -7.29
N ALA A 69 -9.26 -13.47 -6.51
CA ALA A 69 -9.16 -13.67 -5.07
C ALA A 69 -8.49 -15.01 -4.71
N GLU A 70 -8.81 -16.11 -5.41
CA GLU A 70 -8.18 -17.41 -5.19
C GLU A 70 -6.67 -17.40 -5.51
N ILE A 71 -6.23 -16.58 -6.49
CA ILE A 71 -4.80 -16.36 -6.75
C ILE A 71 -4.13 -15.73 -5.53
N VAL A 72 -4.70 -14.65 -4.97
CA VAL A 72 -4.16 -13.98 -3.79
C VAL A 72 -4.06 -14.92 -2.59
N VAL A 73 -5.11 -15.72 -2.34
CA VAL A 73 -5.12 -16.71 -1.25
C VAL A 73 -3.93 -17.67 -1.37
N ARG A 74 -3.70 -18.24 -2.54
CA ARG A 74 -2.63 -19.24 -2.71
C ARG A 74 -1.21 -18.64 -2.78
N GLU A 75 -1.07 -17.36 -3.16
CA GLU A 75 0.23 -16.70 -3.23
C GLU A 75 0.70 -16.09 -1.92
N MET A 76 -0.24 -15.55 -1.11
CA MET A 76 0.17 -14.84 0.10
C MET A 76 -0.65 -15.18 1.35
N GLY A 77 -1.66 -16.08 1.25
CA GLY A 77 -2.41 -16.58 2.40
C GLY A 77 -3.47 -15.64 2.95
N LYS A 78 -3.87 -14.60 2.20
CA LYS A 78 -4.95 -13.70 2.60
C LYS A 78 -6.26 -14.48 2.74
N PRO A 79 -7.05 -14.29 3.82
CA PRO A 79 -8.38 -14.87 3.92
C PRO A 79 -9.24 -14.52 2.71
N ILE A 80 -10.00 -15.50 2.20
CA ILE A 80 -10.71 -15.37 0.93
C ILE A 80 -11.66 -14.18 0.87
N GLU A 81 -12.37 -13.87 1.95
CA GLU A 81 -13.28 -12.72 2.00
C GLU A 81 -12.52 -11.40 1.88
N GLN A 82 -11.36 -11.29 2.51
CA GLN A 82 -10.49 -10.11 2.42
C GLN A 82 -9.84 -10.02 1.02
N ALA A 83 -9.53 -11.15 0.38
CA ALA A 83 -9.04 -11.17 -0.99
C ALA A 83 -10.11 -10.71 -1.98
N LEU A 84 -11.37 -11.10 -1.77
CA LEU A 84 -12.52 -10.63 -2.57
C LEU A 84 -12.71 -9.11 -2.42
N MET A 85 -12.59 -8.58 -1.20
CA MET A 85 -12.67 -7.13 -0.96
C MET A 85 -11.53 -6.36 -1.65
N GLU A 86 -10.31 -6.90 -1.65
CA GLU A 86 -9.19 -6.29 -2.37
C GLU A 86 -9.45 -6.21 -3.88
N VAL A 87 -9.97 -7.28 -4.48
CA VAL A 87 -10.30 -7.31 -5.91
C VAL A 87 -11.38 -6.28 -6.25
N ASP A 88 -12.42 -6.18 -5.42
CA ASP A 88 -13.48 -5.19 -5.58
C ASP A 88 -12.91 -3.77 -5.51
N PHE A 89 -12.11 -3.47 -4.51
CA PHE A 89 -11.52 -2.15 -4.32
C PHE A 89 -10.53 -1.77 -5.44
N ALA A 90 -9.75 -2.72 -5.95
CA ALA A 90 -8.91 -2.48 -7.13
C ALA A 90 -9.77 -2.10 -8.35
N GLY A 91 -10.90 -2.77 -8.56
CA GLY A 91 -11.86 -2.42 -9.61
C GLY A 91 -12.44 -1.01 -9.47
N GLU A 92 -12.80 -0.62 -8.24
CA GLU A 92 -13.31 0.72 -7.92
C GLU A 92 -12.28 1.82 -8.22
N ILE A 93 -11.00 1.58 -7.94
CA ILE A 93 -9.92 2.53 -8.25
C ILE A 93 -9.83 2.78 -9.75
N TYR A 94 -9.84 1.74 -10.58
CA TYR A 94 -9.85 1.91 -12.04
C TYR A 94 -11.09 2.65 -12.52
N GLY A 95 -12.26 2.33 -11.94
CA GLY A 95 -13.52 3.04 -12.21
C GLY A 95 -13.42 4.53 -11.89
N PHE A 96 -12.92 4.87 -10.70
CA PHE A 96 -12.73 6.25 -10.25
C PHE A 96 -11.85 7.06 -11.21
N TYR A 97 -10.70 6.52 -11.61
CA TYR A 97 -9.82 7.24 -12.53
C TYR A 97 -10.39 7.37 -13.94
N ALA A 98 -11.15 6.38 -14.39
CA ALA A 98 -11.87 6.47 -15.65
C ALA A 98 -12.96 7.55 -15.62
N ASP A 99 -13.72 7.65 -14.53
CA ASP A 99 -14.79 8.64 -14.37
C ASP A 99 -14.27 10.08 -14.27
N ASN A 100 -13.07 10.26 -13.70
CA ASN A 100 -12.49 11.56 -13.44
C ASN A 100 -11.41 11.97 -14.48
N ALA A 101 -11.17 11.17 -15.49
CA ALA A 101 -10.08 11.31 -16.45
C ALA A 101 -9.97 12.70 -17.10
N GLU A 102 -11.09 13.23 -17.60
CA GLU A 102 -11.11 14.54 -18.27
C GLU A 102 -10.78 15.68 -17.29
N GLY A 103 -11.32 15.63 -16.08
CA GLY A 103 -11.03 16.61 -15.03
C GLY A 103 -9.57 16.58 -14.57
N LEU A 104 -8.98 15.38 -14.50
CA LEU A 104 -7.57 15.20 -14.15
C LEU A 104 -6.62 15.73 -15.22
N MET A 105 -7.04 15.77 -16.50
CA MET A 105 -6.23 16.24 -17.62
C MET A 105 -6.58 17.66 -18.10
N ALA A 106 -7.55 18.31 -17.48
CA ALA A 106 -7.97 19.66 -17.84
C ALA A 106 -6.84 20.68 -17.69
N ASP A 107 -6.74 21.61 -18.65
CA ASP A 107 -5.86 22.78 -18.54
C ASP A 107 -6.27 23.64 -17.33
N GLU A 108 -5.31 24.10 -16.55
CA GLU A 108 -5.53 25.00 -15.41
C GLU A 108 -5.15 26.44 -15.79
N PRO A 109 -6.12 27.35 -16.01
CA PRO A 109 -5.82 28.73 -16.30
C PRO A 109 -5.19 29.43 -15.10
N ILE A 110 -4.22 30.33 -15.37
CA ILE A 110 -3.57 31.15 -14.35
C ILE A 110 -4.00 32.59 -14.57
N GLU A 111 -4.56 33.20 -13.53
CA GLU A 111 -4.84 34.65 -13.51
C GLU A 111 -3.52 35.42 -13.41
N LEU A 112 -3.29 36.31 -14.38
CA LEU A 112 -2.08 37.11 -14.41
C LEU A 112 -2.23 38.34 -13.52
N LEU A 113 -1.26 38.59 -12.67
CA LEU A 113 -1.21 39.80 -11.84
C LEU A 113 -0.89 41.05 -12.64
N GLY A 114 -0.43 40.91 -13.86
CA GLY A 114 -0.12 42.02 -14.78
C GLY A 114 0.38 41.52 -16.14
N GLY A 115 0.38 42.43 -17.13
CA GLY A 115 0.75 42.13 -18.51
C GLY A 115 -0.43 41.65 -19.38
N GLU A 116 -0.23 41.61 -20.68
CA GLU A 116 -1.25 41.15 -21.65
C GLU A 116 -1.13 39.63 -21.92
N GLY A 117 -2.19 39.04 -22.48
CA GLY A 117 -2.25 37.66 -22.92
C GLY A 117 -2.79 36.68 -21.89
N THR A 118 -2.49 35.38 -22.04
CA THR A 118 -3.02 34.28 -21.25
C THR A 118 -1.91 33.38 -20.68
N ALA A 119 -2.18 32.71 -19.59
CA ALA A 119 -1.32 31.66 -19.06
C ALA A 119 -2.15 30.47 -18.58
N LEU A 120 -1.61 29.26 -18.75
CA LEU A 120 -2.21 28.04 -18.24
C LEU A 120 -1.15 26.98 -17.90
N ILE A 121 -1.52 26.03 -17.07
CA ILE A 121 -0.79 24.78 -16.90
C ILE A 121 -1.47 23.71 -17.74
N ARG A 122 -0.71 23.11 -18.65
CA ARG A 122 -1.13 21.94 -19.41
C ARG A 122 -0.49 20.69 -18.85
N ARG A 123 -1.29 19.64 -18.69
CA ARG A 123 -0.85 18.34 -18.23
C ARG A 123 -0.47 17.45 -19.40
N SER A 124 0.64 16.75 -19.27
CA SER A 124 1.08 15.75 -20.25
C SER A 124 1.79 14.58 -19.56
N PRO A 125 1.78 13.36 -20.15
CA PRO A 125 2.45 12.21 -19.55
C PRO A 125 3.97 12.43 -19.44
N PHE A 126 4.58 11.72 -18.49
CA PHE A 126 6.04 11.62 -18.38
C PHE A 126 6.62 10.68 -19.44
N GLY A 127 5.91 9.60 -19.77
CA GLY A 127 6.36 8.52 -20.66
C GLY A 127 6.40 7.18 -19.95
N VAL A 128 7.52 6.43 -20.05
CA VAL A 128 7.65 5.13 -19.41
C VAL A 128 7.90 5.28 -17.92
N LEU A 129 7.12 4.57 -17.11
CA LEU A 129 7.25 4.48 -15.66
C LEU A 129 7.54 3.04 -15.23
N LEU A 130 8.35 2.90 -14.18
CA LEU A 130 8.58 1.61 -13.52
C LEU A 130 7.76 1.56 -12.23
N GLY A 131 6.91 0.53 -12.09
CA GLY A 131 6.25 0.17 -10.84
C GLY A 131 6.93 -1.02 -10.18
N ILE A 132 7.25 -0.92 -8.89
CA ILE A 132 7.80 -2.01 -8.08
C ILE A 132 6.82 -2.25 -6.93
N MET A 133 6.06 -3.35 -6.99
CA MET A 133 4.90 -3.57 -6.13
C MET A 133 5.11 -4.76 -5.19
N PRO A 134 4.60 -4.68 -3.95
CA PRO A 134 4.76 -5.70 -2.93
C PRO A 134 3.72 -6.81 -3.06
N TRP A 135 3.77 -7.74 -2.13
CA TRP A 135 2.94 -8.95 -2.10
C TRP A 135 1.67 -8.84 -1.26
N ASN A 136 1.56 -7.85 -0.38
CA ASN A 136 0.49 -7.84 0.64
C ASN A 136 -0.90 -7.44 0.11
N PHE A 137 -0.95 -6.65 -0.97
CA PHE A 137 -2.18 -6.31 -1.70
C PHE A 137 -1.87 -6.30 -3.21
N PRO A 138 -1.76 -7.48 -3.85
CA PRO A 138 -1.22 -7.60 -5.21
C PRO A 138 -1.94 -6.79 -6.28
N TYR A 139 -3.27 -6.68 -6.20
CA TYR A 139 -4.07 -5.93 -7.16
C TYR A 139 -4.26 -4.47 -6.77
N TYR A 140 -4.52 -4.21 -5.49
CA TYR A 140 -4.74 -2.86 -4.97
C TYR A 140 -3.51 -1.96 -5.20
N GLN A 141 -2.31 -2.45 -4.89
CA GLN A 141 -1.08 -1.69 -5.06
C GLN A 141 -0.82 -1.33 -6.53
N VAL A 142 -1.13 -2.24 -7.45
CA VAL A 142 -1.00 -1.95 -8.88
C VAL A 142 -2.07 -0.98 -9.34
N ALA A 143 -3.32 -1.11 -8.88
CA ALA A 143 -4.42 -0.22 -9.28
C ALA A 143 -4.14 1.25 -8.90
N ARG A 144 -3.61 1.49 -7.68
CA ARG A 144 -3.23 2.84 -7.22
C ARG A 144 -2.23 3.52 -8.16
N PHE A 145 -1.27 2.76 -8.67
CA PHE A 145 -0.23 3.24 -9.58
C PHE A 145 -0.70 3.27 -11.04
N ALA A 146 -1.25 2.15 -11.54
CA ALA A 146 -1.57 1.98 -12.95
C ALA A 146 -2.79 2.82 -13.39
N GLY A 147 -3.84 2.88 -12.57
CA GLY A 147 -5.08 3.58 -12.89
C GLY A 147 -4.85 5.02 -13.36
N PRO A 148 -4.28 5.91 -12.52
CA PRO A 148 -4.04 7.30 -12.91
C PRO A 148 -3.04 7.42 -14.07
N ASN A 149 -1.96 6.64 -14.05
CA ASN A 149 -0.90 6.78 -15.01
C ASN A 149 -1.31 6.38 -16.43
N LEU A 150 -2.12 5.34 -16.59
CA LEU A 150 -2.64 4.92 -17.89
C LEU A 150 -3.69 5.89 -18.44
N VAL A 151 -4.55 6.46 -17.60
CA VAL A 151 -5.49 7.52 -18.00
C VAL A 151 -4.74 8.75 -18.53
N ILE A 152 -3.66 9.15 -17.87
CA ILE A 152 -2.80 10.26 -18.28
C ILE A 152 -2.12 9.96 -19.62
N GLY A 153 -1.82 8.70 -19.91
CA GLY A 153 -1.12 8.25 -21.11
C GLY A 153 0.35 7.91 -20.88
N ASN A 154 0.76 7.70 -19.62
CA ASN A 154 2.02 7.05 -19.32
C ASN A 154 1.96 5.57 -19.70
N THR A 155 3.11 4.95 -19.94
CA THR A 155 3.24 3.51 -20.11
C THR A 155 3.97 2.90 -18.90
N ILE A 156 3.72 1.63 -18.62
CA ILE A 156 4.14 0.99 -17.39
C ILE A 156 4.96 -0.26 -17.66
N LEU A 157 6.13 -0.32 -17.04
CA LEU A 157 6.84 -1.55 -16.75
C LEU A 157 6.53 -1.92 -15.30
N LEU A 158 5.97 -3.10 -15.06
CA LEU A 158 5.64 -3.56 -13.71
C LEU A 158 6.52 -4.71 -13.27
N LYS A 159 7.25 -4.51 -12.16
CA LYS A 159 7.94 -5.57 -11.43
C LYS A 159 7.18 -5.87 -10.15
N HIS A 160 6.44 -6.97 -10.14
CA HIS A 160 5.76 -7.43 -8.94
C HIS A 160 6.71 -8.16 -7.96
N ALA A 161 6.27 -8.37 -6.71
CA ALA A 161 6.99 -9.19 -5.75
C ALA A 161 7.21 -10.62 -6.30
N PRO A 162 8.39 -11.23 -6.08
CA PRO A 162 8.69 -12.59 -6.59
C PRO A 162 7.74 -13.67 -6.09
N GLN A 163 7.02 -13.45 -5.00
CA GLN A 163 6.03 -14.40 -4.47
C GLN A 163 4.62 -14.24 -5.06
N CYS A 164 4.38 -13.20 -5.91
CA CYS A 164 3.09 -12.94 -6.54
C CYS A 164 3.17 -12.95 -8.09
N PRO A 165 3.79 -13.96 -8.71
CA PRO A 165 3.94 -14.00 -10.17
C PRO A 165 2.63 -14.30 -10.89
N GLU A 166 1.72 -15.06 -10.29
CA GLU A 166 0.43 -15.42 -10.89
C GLU A 166 -0.53 -14.22 -10.89
N SER A 167 -0.56 -13.43 -9.81
CA SER A 167 -1.26 -12.15 -9.78
C SER A 167 -0.75 -11.20 -10.86
N ALA A 168 0.57 -11.12 -11.04
CA ALA A 168 1.19 -10.31 -12.09
C ALA A 168 0.82 -10.79 -13.51
N GLU A 169 0.81 -12.11 -13.75
CA GLU A 169 0.36 -12.72 -15.01
C GLU A 169 -1.14 -12.44 -15.25
N ALA A 170 -1.98 -12.55 -14.22
CA ALA A 170 -3.40 -12.26 -14.32
C ALA A 170 -3.66 -10.80 -14.68
N MET A 171 -2.93 -9.86 -14.08
CA MET A 171 -3.04 -8.43 -14.43
C MET A 171 -2.61 -8.16 -15.86
N GLN A 172 -1.49 -8.74 -16.34
CA GLN A 172 -1.10 -8.61 -17.75
C GLN A 172 -2.25 -9.04 -18.68
N ARG A 173 -2.86 -10.22 -18.43
CA ARG A 173 -4.01 -10.70 -19.20
C ARG A 173 -5.20 -9.74 -19.14
N MET A 174 -5.46 -9.10 -18.01
CA MET A 174 -6.57 -8.14 -17.90
C MET A 174 -6.33 -6.89 -18.74
N PHE A 175 -5.10 -6.36 -18.78
CA PHE A 175 -4.76 -5.23 -19.65
C PHE A 175 -4.83 -5.59 -21.14
N ASP A 176 -4.36 -6.78 -21.50
CA ASP A 176 -4.45 -7.29 -22.86
C ASP A 176 -5.93 -7.45 -23.30
N ASP A 177 -6.77 -8.07 -22.45
CA ASP A 177 -8.19 -8.30 -22.70
C ASP A 177 -9.03 -7.01 -22.67
N ALA A 178 -8.57 -5.98 -21.97
CA ALA A 178 -9.17 -4.65 -22.01
C ALA A 178 -8.85 -3.90 -23.31
N GLY A 179 -7.88 -4.39 -24.11
CA GLY A 179 -7.52 -3.84 -25.41
C GLY A 179 -6.47 -2.73 -25.36
N PHE A 180 -5.64 -2.69 -24.33
CA PHE A 180 -4.50 -1.77 -24.31
C PHE A 180 -3.52 -2.08 -25.44
N PRO A 181 -2.89 -1.06 -26.05
CA PRO A 181 -1.88 -1.30 -27.06
C PRO A 181 -0.63 -1.95 -26.47
N GLU A 182 0.07 -2.73 -27.28
CA GLU A 182 1.34 -3.35 -26.91
C GLU A 182 2.31 -2.30 -26.36
N GLY A 183 2.91 -2.60 -25.19
CA GLY A 183 3.83 -1.72 -24.49
C GLY A 183 3.17 -0.69 -23.56
N ALA A 184 1.84 -0.57 -23.52
CA ALA A 184 1.18 0.33 -22.56
C ALA A 184 1.30 -0.18 -21.13
N TYR A 185 1.23 -1.50 -20.93
CA TYR A 185 1.48 -2.19 -19.67
C TYR A 185 2.25 -3.47 -19.93
N GLU A 186 3.39 -3.63 -19.28
CA GLU A 186 4.30 -4.78 -19.44
C GLU A 186 4.70 -5.32 -18.08
N ASN A 187 4.26 -6.52 -17.73
CA ASN A 187 4.77 -7.23 -16.55
C ASN A 187 6.14 -7.83 -16.83
N VAL A 188 7.11 -7.59 -15.94
CA VAL A 188 8.49 -8.07 -16.08
C VAL A 188 8.93 -8.84 -14.82
N TYR A 189 9.31 -10.09 -14.97
CA TYR A 189 9.88 -10.90 -13.88
C TYR A 189 11.38 -10.61 -13.73
N ALA A 190 11.71 -9.35 -13.44
CA ALA A 190 13.08 -8.87 -13.40
C ALA A 190 13.74 -9.06 -12.03
N THR A 191 15.05 -9.32 -12.04
CA THR A 191 15.88 -9.34 -10.83
C THR A 191 16.11 -7.94 -10.27
N ASN A 192 16.58 -7.84 -9.02
CA ASN A 192 16.95 -6.54 -8.46
C ASN A 192 18.10 -5.86 -9.22
N GLU A 193 19.07 -6.63 -9.72
CA GLU A 193 20.17 -6.13 -10.55
C GLU A 193 19.66 -5.55 -11.88
N GLN A 194 18.71 -6.23 -12.52
CA GLN A 194 18.07 -5.73 -13.73
C GLN A 194 17.29 -4.43 -13.46
N ILE A 195 16.63 -4.32 -12.33
CA ILE A 195 15.88 -3.10 -11.95
C ILE A 195 16.80 -1.89 -11.81
N GLU A 196 18.04 -2.04 -11.31
CA GLU A 196 18.98 -0.92 -11.23
C GLU A 196 19.27 -0.31 -12.61
N TRP A 197 19.52 -1.13 -13.63
CA TRP A 197 19.78 -0.60 -14.96
C TRP A 197 18.50 -0.18 -15.70
N VAL A 198 17.33 -0.77 -15.38
CA VAL A 198 16.04 -0.25 -15.88
C VAL A 198 15.80 1.17 -15.36
N ILE A 199 16.04 1.44 -14.09
CA ILE A 199 15.93 2.80 -13.53
C ILE A 199 16.93 3.75 -14.21
N ALA A 200 18.14 3.29 -14.50
CA ALA A 200 19.17 4.09 -15.17
C ALA A 200 18.89 4.33 -16.65
N ASP A 201 18.03 3.53 -17.31
CA ASP A 201 17.71 3.67 -18.72
C ASP A 201 17.10 5.06 -19.02
N PRO A 202 17.61 5.84 -19.99
CA PRO A 202 17.10 7.18 -20.29
C PRO A 202 15.65 7.22 -20.75
N ARG A 203 15.07 6.12 -21.19
CA ARG A 203 13.68 6.02 -21.64
C ARG A 203 12.69 5.86 -20.46
N VAL A 204 13.16 5.39 -19.30
CA VAL A 204 12.35 5.32 -18.08
C VAL A 204 12.41 6.66 -17.37
N HIS A 205 11.27 7.30 -17.11
CA HIS A 205 11.20 8.68 -16.64
C HIS A 205 10.84 8.82 -15.16
N GLY A 206 10.27 7.77 -14.54
CA GLY A 206 9.89 7.79 -13.15
C GLY A 206 9.75 6.38 -12.57
N VAL A 207 9.77 6.29 -11.26
CA VAL A 207 9.66 5.03 -10.52
C VAL A 207 8.70 5.19 -9.35
N SER A 208 7.75 4.28 -9.19
CA SER A 208 6.98 4.13 -7.96
C SER A 208 7.38 2.82 -7.29
N VAL A 209 7.65 2.86 -5.99
CA VAL A 209 7.92 1.66 -5.20
C VAL A 209 7.07 1.65 -3.95
N THR A 210 6.34 0.56 -3.77
CA THR A 210 5.69 0.20 -2.50
C THR A 210 6.41 -0.99 -1.91
N GLY A 211 6.85 -0.90 -0.66
CA GLY A 211 7.58 -1.98 -0.02
C GLY A 211 8.31 -1.59 1.27
N SER A 212 9.40 -2.30 1.58
CA SER A 212 10.19 -2.02 2.78
C SER A 212 11.05 -0.77 2.62
N GLU A 213 11.37 -0.10 3.74
CA GLU A 213 12.32 1.03 3.77
C GLU A 213 13.64 0.73 3.05
N ARG A 214 14.18 -0.48 3.24
CA ARG A 214 15.42 -0.90 2.57
C ARG A 214 15.27 -0.89 1.05
N ALA A 215 14.15 -1.40 0.54
CA ALA A 215 13.87 -1.40 -0.90
C ALA A 215 13.67 0.04 -1.42
N GLY A 216 12.89 0.84 -0.70
CA GLY A 216 12.68 2.26 -1.03
C GLY A 216 13.97 3.05 -1.08
N ALA A 217 14.83 2.93 -0.08
CA ALA A 217 16.13 3.61 -0.04
C ALA A 217 17.03 3.21 -1.22
N ALA A 218 17.13 1.91 -1.54
CA ALA A 218 17.92 1.42 -2.66
C ALA A 218 17.41 1.95 -4.01
N VAL A 219 16.08 1.92 -4.22
CA VAL A 219 15.46 2.46 -5.44
C VAL A 219 15.67 3.97 -5.55
N ALA A 220 15.45 4.71 -4.46
CA ALA A 220 15.61 6.17 -4.43
C ALA A 220 17.07 6.59 -4.70
N GLU A 221 18.05 5.84 -4.19
CA GLU A 221 19.47 6.09 -4.47
C GLU A 221 19.76 5.98 -5.98
N VAL A 222 19.31 4.92 -6.63
CA VAL A 222 19.51 4.73 -8.07
C VAL A 222 18.74 5.79 -8.88
N ALA A 223 17.48 6.06 -8.52
CA ALA A 223 16.65 7.08 -9.16
C ALA A 223 17.28 8.47 -9.03
N GLY A 224 17.76 8.85 -7.85
CA GLY A 224 18.42 10.14 -7.59
C GLY A 224 19.70 10.33 -8.41
N ARG A 225 20.56 9.31 -8.50
CA ARG A 225 21.76 9.35 -9.35
C ARG A 225 21.44 9.57 -10.83
N ASN A 226 20.26 9.12 -11.28
CA ASN A 226 19.81 9.24 -12.67
C ASN A 226 18.77 10.37 -12.87
N LEU A 227 18.54 11.22 -11.85
CA LEU A 227 17.58 12.34 -11.86
C LEU A 227 16.16 11.93 -12.27
N LYS A 228 15.73 10.75 -11.83
CA LYS A 228 14.36 10.24 -12.02
C LYS A 228 13.47 10.64 -10.87
N LYS A 229 12.23 11.02 -11.17
CA LYS A 229 11.22 11.19 -10.13
C LYS A 229 10.93 9.83 -9.49
N VAL A 230 10.78 9.82 -8.15
CA VAL A 230 10.42 8.62 -7.40
C VAL A 230 9.27 8.92 -6.44
N VAL A 231 8.35 7.96 -6.32
CA VAL A 231 7.32 7.90 -5.28
C VAL A 231 7.63 6.70 -4.41
N LEU A 232 7.61 6.91 -3.10
CA LEU A 232 7.91 5.88 -2.10
C LEU A 232 6.73 5.72 -1.16
N GLU A 233 6.12 4.54 -1.16
CA GLU A 233 5.13 4.08 -0.21
C GLU A 233 5.72 2.93 0.59
N LEU A 234 6.10 3.20 1.85
CA LEU A 234 6.91 2.27 2.64
C LEU A 234 6.16 1.80 3.90
N GLY A 235 6.88 1.20 4.83
CA GLY A 235 6.31 0.70 6.07
C GLY A 235 5.70 1.78 6.96
N GLY A 236 4.91 1.36 7.94
CA GLY A 236 4.26 2.20 8.92
C GLY A 236 4.18 1.53 10.29
N SER A 237 4.07 2.32 11.34
CA SER A 237 3.75 1.87 12.69
C SER A 237 2.63 2.75 13.25
N ASP A 238 1.48 2.67 12.58
CA ASP A 238 0.36 3.57 12.76
C ASP A 238 -0.20 3.49 14.18
N PRO A 239 -0.39 4.63 14.87
CA PRO A 239 -1.03 4.68 16.17
C PRO A 239 -2.56 4.60 16.04
N PHE A 240 -3.17 3.83 16.93
CA PHE A 240 -4.59 3.89 17.28
C PHE A 240 -4.70 4.61 18.62
N ILE A 241 -5.16 5.85 18.61
CA ILE A 241 -5.21 6.75 19.76
C ILE A 241 -6.63 6.77 20.30
N LEU A 242 -6.86 6.32 21.53
CA LEU A 242 -8.17 6.31 22.20
C LEU A 242 -8.15 7.28 23.38
N LEU A 243 -8.73 8.48 23.16
CA LEU A 243 -8.84 9.54 24.16
C LEU A 243 -10.26 9.67 24.73
N GLY A 244 -11.27 9.10 24.08
CA GLY A 244 -12.64 9.11 24.56
C GLY A 244 -13.57 8.32 23.66
N THR A 245 -14.59 7.68 24.26
CA THR A 245 -15.63 6.97 23.53
C THR A 245 -16.87 6.73 24.43
N ASP A 246 -18.06 6.80 23.84
CA ASP A 246 -19.31 6.37 24.50
C ASP A 246 -19.58 4.87 24.28
N ASN A 247 -18.78 4.22 23.42
CA ASN A 247 -18.91 2.82 23.07
C ASN A 247 -17.56 2.11 23.08
N LEU A 248 -17.10 1.74 24.26
CA LEU A 248 -15.79 1.11 24.45
C LEU A 248 -15.69 -0.26 23.76
N ASP A 249 -16.78 -1.03 23.72
CA ASP A 249 -16.80 -2.30 22.99
C ASP A 249 -16.64 -2.11 21.47
N GLY A 250 -17.30 -1.10 20.92
CA GLY A 250 -17.12 -0.71 19.51
C GLY A 250 -15.70 -0.19 19.22
N ALA A 251 -15.09 0.57 20.13
CA ALA A 251 -13.71 1.01 19.99
C ALA A 251 -12.71 -0.17 20.02
N ALA A 252 -12.94 -1.15 20.90
CA ALA A 252 -12.12 -2.37 20.95
C ALA A 252 -12.33 -3.24 19.68
N GLN A 253 -13.54 -3.27 19.13
CA GLN A 253 -13.82 -3.95 17.85
C GLN A 253 -13.08 -3.27 16.69
N ALA A 254 -13.18 -1.95 16.57
CA ALA A 254 -12.45 -1.18 15.57
C ALA A 254 -10.93 -1.36 15.70
N ALA A 255 -10.41 -1.43 16.93
CA ALA A 255 -9.00 -1.71 17.19
C ALA A 255 -8.59 -3.11 16.69
N ALA A 256 -9.42 -4.13 16.90
CA ALA A 256 -9.17 -5.48 16.40
C ALA A 256 -9.20 -5.53 14.86
N GLU A 257 -10.17 -4.90 14.23
CA GLU A 257 -10.26 -4.78 12.77
C GLU A 257 -9.05 -4.06 12.19
N ALA A 258 -8.66 -2.91 12.77
CA ALA A 258 -7.49 -2.15 12.34
C ALA A 258 -6.17 -2.93 12.50
N ARG A 259 -6.11 -3.89 13.45
CA ARG A 259 -4.91 -4.73 13.65
C ARG A 259 -4.88 -5.95 12.74
N LEU A 260 -6.03 -6.60 12.53
CA LEU A 260 -6.11 -7.94 11.94
C LEU A 260 -6.36 -7.94 10.42
N ASP A 261 -6.64 -6.78 9.81
CA ASP A 261 -6.74 -6.67 8.36
C ASP A 261 -5.52 -7.31 7.68
N ASN A 262 -5.79 -8.20 6.73
CA ASN A 262 -4.76 -9.00 6.03
C ASN A 262 -3.80 -9.73 7.00
N THR A 263 -4.33 -10.27 8.11
CA THR A 263 -3.51 -10.89 9.17
C THR A 263 -2.47 -9.90 9.76
N GLY A 264 -2.78 -8.61 9.76
CA GLY A 264 -1.88 -7.55 10.20
C GLY A 264 -0.76 -7.21 9.21
N GLN A 265 -0.79 -7.76 8.01
CA GLN A 265 0.21 -7.52 6.94
C GLN A 265 -0.18 -6.35 6.05
N SER A 266 -0.58 -5.24 6.67
CA SER A 266 -0.95 -3.98 6.02
C SER A 266 -0.06 -2.85 6.54
N CYS A 267 0.42 -1.99 5.63
CA CYS A 267 1.31 -0.89 5.98
C CYS A 267 0.63 0.13 6.90
N ASN A 268 -0.67 0.41 6.67
CA ASN A 268 -1.49 1.31 7.48
C ASN A 268 -2.31 0.59 8.57
N ALA A 269 -2.12 -0.72 8.80
CA ALA A 269 -2.74 -1.36 9.95
C ALA A 269 -2.24 -0.72 11.26
N ALA A 270 -3.13 -0.53 12.24
CA ALA A 270 -2.73 -0.02 13.55
C ALA A 270 -1.79 -1.02 14.25
N LYS A 271 -0.65 -0.55 14.74
CA LYS A 271 0.35 -1.36 15.45
C LYS A 271 0.51 -0.93 16.90
N ARG A 272 0.36 0.37 17.19
CA ARG A 272 0.54 0.97 18.52
C ARG A 272 -0.79 1.52 19.00
N PHE A 273 -1.33 0.94 20.07
CA PHE A 273 -2.62 1.31 20.67
C PHE A 273 -2.35 2.17 21.90
N ILE A 274 -2.60 3.47 21.78
CA ILE A 274 -2.31 4.51 22.78
C ILE A 274 -3.61 4.88 23.45
N VAL A 275 -3.78 4.52 24.73
CA VAL A 275 -5.07 4.57 25.41
C VAL A 275 -5.00 5.45 26.66
N ALA A 276 -5.95 6.36 26.81
CA ALA A 276 -6.09 7.20 27.98
C ALA A 276 -6.26 6.36 29.25
N ASP A 277 -5.66 6.80 30.36
CA ASP A 277 -5.56 6.05 31.61
C ASP A 277 -6.91 5.57 32.13
N GLU A 278 -7.93 6.41 32.08
CA GLU A 278 -9.29 6.09 32.52
C GLU A 278 -10.01 5.03 31.68
N LEU A 279 -9.55 4.75 30.45
CA LEU A 279 -10.13 3.76 29.55
C LEU A 279 -9.27 2.49 29.43
N TYR A 280 -8.02 2.54 29.90
CA TYR A 280 -7.01 1.55 29.58
C TYR A 280 -7.35 0.13 30.01
N ASP A 281 -7.70 -0.06 31.30
CA ASP A 281 -7.90 -1.41 31.82
C ASP A 281 -9.11 -2.10 31.17
N ASP A 282 -10.23 -1.38 31.05
CA ASP A 282 -11.44 -1.87 30.43
C ASP A 282 -11.27 -2.08 28.92
N PHE A 283 -10.52 -1.20 28.24
CA PHE A 283 -10.18 -1.36 26.83
C PHE A 283 -9.29 -2.59 26.61
N LEU A 284 -8.22 -2.73 27.40
CA LEU A 284 -7.28 -3.83 27.26
C LEU A 284 -7.98 -5.19 27.43
N GLU A 285 -8.90 -5.31 28.41
CA GLU A 285 -9.67 -6.54 28.60
C GLU A 285 -10.55 -6.86 27.38
N LYS A 286 -11.31 -5.87 26.88
CA LYS A 286 -12.16 -6.07 25.70
C LYS A 286 -11.36 -6.37 24.42
N PHE A 287 -10.24 -5.67 24.23
CA PHE A 287 -9.37 -5.89 23.09
C PHE A 287 -8.71 -7.27 23.14
N ARG A 288 -8.29 -7.70 24.35
CA ARG A 288 -7.78 -9.06 24.60
C ARG A 288 -8.83 -10.14 24.24
N GLU A 289 -10.10 -9.94 24.63
CA GLU A 289 -11.18 -10.87 24.30
C GLU A 289 -11.36 -11.01 22.77
N LYS A 290 -11.36 -9.90 22.05
CA LYS A 290 -11.54 -9.89 20.59
C LYS A 290 -10.36 -10.56 19.88
N LEU A 291 -9.12 -10.22 20.23
CA LEU A 291 -7.94 -10.87 19.65
C LEU A 291 -7.86 -12.36 20.01
N ALA A 292 -8.26 -12.73 21.21
CA ALA A 292 -8.31 -14.14 21.63
C ALA A 292 -9.39 -14.95 20.87
N ALA A 293 -10.45 -14.31 20.40
CA ALA A 293 -11.51 -14.94 19.61
C ALA A 293 -11.09 -15.18 18.15
N ALA A 294 -10.31 -14.28 17.57
CA ALA A 294 -9.81 -14.38 16.19
C ALA A 294 -8.72 -15.47 16.10
N LYS A 295 -9.12 -16.66 15.66
CA LYS A 295 -8.22 -17.81 15.53
C LYS A 295 -7.61 -17.91 14.14
N PRO A 296 -6.29 -18.19 14.02
CA PRO A 296 -5.70 -18.54 12.74
C PRO A 296 -6.40 -19.76 12.14
N GLY A 297 -6.70 -19.69 10.84
CA GLY A 297 -7.44 -20.73 10.13
C GLY A 297 -7.04 -20.86 8.67
N ASP A 298 -7.67 -21.83 7.99
CA ASP A 298 -7.51 -22.03 6.56
C ASP A 298 -7.97 -20.77 5.80
N PRO A 299 -7.10 -20.11 5.03
CA PRO A 299 -7.45 -18.88 4.32
C PRO A 299 -8.50 -19.07 3.23
N THR A 300 -8.75 -20.32 2.80
CA THR A 300 -9.80 -20.65 1.82
C THR A 300 -11.18 -20.81 2.45
N ALA A 301 -11.26 -20.96 3.77
CA ALA A 301 -12.51 -21.19 4.47
C ALA A 301 -13.26 -19.87 4.73
N GLU A 302 -14.57 -19.90 4.53
CA GLU A 302 -15.47 -18.79 4.86
C GLU A 302 -15.42 -18.47 6.36
N GLY A 303 -15.42 -17.20 6.71
CA GLY A 303 -15.35 -16.71 8.09
C GLY A 303 -13.95 -16.78 8.73
N THR A 304 -12.90 -17.11 7.98
CA THR A 304 -11.53 -17.01 8.48
C THR A 304 -11.10 -15.54 8.54
N GLU A 305 -10.82 -15.04 9.74
CA GLU A 305 -10.36 -13.66 9.95
C GLU A 305 -8.83 -13.54 9.85
N VAL A 306 -8.09 -14.56 10.30
CA VAL A 306 -6.64 -14.58 10.38
C VAL A 306 -6.10 -15.77 9.58
N GLY A 307 -5.39 -15.48 8.50
CA GLY A 307 -4.70 -16.47 7.67
C GLY A 307 -3.25 -16.73 8.14
N PRO A 308 -2.46 -17.46 7.35
CA PRO A 308 -1.02 -17.57 7.58
C PRO A 308 -0.32 -16.26 7.22
N LEU A 309 0.86 -16.03 7.78
CA LEU A 309 1.79 -15.04 7.26
C LEU A 309 2.28 -15.47 5.86
N SER A 310 2.57 -14.50 5.03
CA SER A 310 2.79 -14.70 3.58
C SER A 310 3.95 -15.62 3.21
N SER A 311 4.83 -15.89 4.14
CA SER A 311 5.97 -16.79 3.93
C SER A 311 6.59 -17.20 5.27
N ARG A 312 7.40 -18.27 5.22
CA ARG A 312 8.21 -18.69 6.36
C ARG A 312 9.14 -17.57 6.84
N THR A 313 9.77 -16.85 5.91
CA THR A 313 10.66 -15.72 6.25
C THR A 313 9.91 -14.60 6.97
N ALA A 314 8.67 -14.29 6.57
CA ALA A 314 7.83 -13.30 7.25
C ALA A 314 7.50 -13.78 8.67
N ALA A 315 7.15 -15.06 8.84
CA ALA A 315 6.85 -15.65 10.13
C ALA A 315 8.09 -15.72 11.05
N ASP A 316 9.25 -16.12 10.53
CA ASP A 316 10.51 -16.15 11.28
C ASP A 316 10.89 -14.74 11.78
N ARG A 317 10.73 -13.72 10.92
CA ARG A 317 11.01 -12.32 11.28
C ARG A 317 10.08 -11.80 12.39
N LEU A 318 8.78 -12.05 12.27
CA LEU A 318 7.82 -11.60 13.28
C LEU A 318 8.06 -12.28 14.63
N GLU A 319 8.31 -13.58 14.62
CA GLU A 319 8.63 -14.34 15.85
C GLU A 319 9.90 -13.80 16.53
N ASP A 320 10.94 -13.48 15.75
CA ASP A 320 12.16 -12.88 16.26
C ASP A 320 11.90 -11.49 16.88
N GLN A 321 11.09 -10.64 16.23
CA GLN A 321 10.69 -9.33 16.76
C GLN A 321 9.95 -9.47 18.10
N VAL A 322 8.96 -10.36 18.18
CA VAL A 322 8.20 -10.60 19.42
C VAL A 322 9.11 -11.13 20.52
N LYS A 323 10.01 -12.07 20.20
CA LYS A 323 10.98 -12.59 21.15
C LYS A 323 11.91 -11.50 21.69
N ARG A 324 12.48 -10.66 20.84
CA ARG A 324 13.32 -9.54 21.27
C ARG A 324 12.55 -8.56 22.17
N ALA A 325 11.29 -8.27 21.84
CA ALA A 325 10.45 -7.43 22.68
C ALA A 325 10.28 -8.03 24.09
N ILE A 326 10.00 -9.33 24.19
CA ILE A 326 9.85 -10.05 25.48
C ILE A 326 11.18 -10.07 26.23
N ASP A 327 12.30 -10.37 25.57
CA ASP A 327 13.64 -10.40 26.19
C ASP A 327 14.03 -9.00 26.74
N ASN A 328 13.45 -7.92 26.20
CA ASN A 328 13.62 -6.52 26.62
C ASN A 328 12.53 -6.05 27.61
N GLY A 329 11.68 -6.93 28.11
CA GLY A 329 10.74 -6.61 29.19
C GLY A 329 9.27 -6.49 28.79
N ALA A 330 8.92 -6.67 27.51
CA ALA A 330 7.51 -6.69 27.11
C ALA A 330 6.77 -7.90 27.70
N GLU A 331 5.53 -7.69 28.09
CA GLU A 331 4.64 -8.72 28.61
C GLU A 331 3.61 -9.15 27.57
N VAL A 332 3.40 -10.46 27.43
CA VAL A 332 2.39 -11.03 26.54
C VAL A 332 1.05 -11.12 27.27
N VAL A 333 0.07 -10.32 26.86
CA VAL A 333 -1.29 -10.37 27.44
C VAL A 333 -2.13 -11.49 26.83
N VAL A 334 -1.96 -11.75 25.52
CA VAL A 334 -2.62 -12.83 24.79
C VAL A 334 -1.78 -13.22 23.56
N GLY A 335 -1.88 -14.47 23.11
CA GLY A 335 -1.22 -14.98 21.91
C GLY A 335 0.27 -15.28 22.11
N GLY A 336 1.09 -14.86 21.16
CA GLY A 336 2.55 -15.03 21.16
C GLY A 336 3.04 -16.37 20.64
N ARG A 337 2.15 -17.26 20.16
CA ARG A 337 2.51 -18.59 19.66
C ARG A 337 2.49 -18.62 18.14
N ARG A 338 3.37 -19.45 17.60
CA ARG A 338 3.47 -19.70 16.17
C ARG A 338 3.38 -21.19 15.88
N GLU A 339 2.66 -21.54 14.81
CA GLU A 339 2.65 -22.88 14.23
C GLU A 339 2.83 -22.77 12.70
N GLY A 340 3.97 -23.21 12.19
CA GLY A 340 4.31 -23.00 10.77
C GLY A 340 4.38 -21.52 10.39
N ASN A 341 3.52 -21.10 9.46
CA ASN A 341 3.38 -19.70 9.08
C ASN A 341 2.20 -19.00 9.80
N TYR A 342 1.45 -19.72 10.64
CA TYR A 342 0.37 -19.15 11.42
C TYR A 342 0.89 -18.54 12.70
N PHE A 343 0.53 -17.29 12.97
CA PHE A 343 0.88 -16.56 14.19
C PHE A 343 -0.40 -16.15 14.91
N GLU A 344 -0.49 -16.44 16.21
CA GLU A 344 -1.67 -16.04 16.98
C GLU A 344 -1.77 -14.52 17.10
N PRO A 345 -2.97 -13.93 17.01
CA PRO A 345 -3.19 -12.54 17.40
C PRO A 345 -2.64 -12.27 18.78
N THR A 346 -1.77 -11.27 18.88
CA THR A 346 -0.92 -11.05 20.05
C THR A 346 -1.03 -9.62 20.55
N ILE A 347 -1.10 -9.45 21.86
CA ILE A 347 -0.99 -8.15 22.54
C ILE A 347 0.27 -8.15 23.39
N LEU A 348 1.09 -7.14 23.19
CA LEU A 348 2.26 -6.82 24.01
C LEU A 348 2.01 -5.53 24.80
N THR A 349 2.39 -5.53 26.07
CA THR A 349 2.43 -4.38 26.98
C THR A 349 3.82 -4.24 27.58
N GLY A 350 4.07 -3.16 28.35
CA GLY A 350 5.36 -2.97 29.02
C GLY A 350 6.52 -2.61 28.09
N ILE A 351 6.23 -2.20 26.83
CA ILE A 351 7.24 -1.66 25.91
C ILE A 351 7.43 -0.19 26.24
N GLU A 352 8.66 0.20 26.58
CA GLU A 352 8.97 1.59 26.85
C GLU A 352 9.14 2.40 25.55
N PRO A 353 8.68 3.67 25.54
CA PRO A 353 8.92 4.56 24.41
C PRO A 353 10.42 4.73 24.12
N GLY A 354 10.83 4.41 22.89
CA GLY A 354 12.25 4.46 22.47
C GLY A 354 12.94 3.09 22.45
N ASP A 355 12.33 2.05 23.01
CA ASP A 355 12.81 0.67 22.85
C ASP A 355 12.79 0.27 21.37
N GLU A 356 13.63 -0.70 20.99
CA GLU A 356 13.70 -1.24 19.63
C GLU A 356 12.31 -1.65 19.12
N ALA A 357 11.52 -2.35 19.93
CA ALA A 357 10.18 -2.78 19.60
C ALA A 357 9.22 -1.62 19.28
N SER A 358 9.37 -0.45 19.94
CA SER A 358 8.55 0.75 19.67
C SER A 358 8.92 1.43 18.35
N GLN A 359 10.10 1.16 17.80
CA GLN A 359 10.65 1.75 16.59
C GLN A 359 10.56 0.84 15.37
N GLU A 360 10.18 -0.43 15.55
CA GLU A 360 10.03 -1.40 14.47
C GLU A 360 8.58 -1.53 13.99
N GLU A 361 8.42 -1.93 12.74
CA GLU A 361 7.13 -2.34 12.18
C GLU A 361 6.89 -3.83 12.43
N PHE A 362 5.88 -4.16 13.25
CA PHE A 362 5.38 -5.53 13.41
C PHE A 362 4.40 -5.86 12.29
N PHE A 363 4.91 -6.49 11.23
CA PHE A 363 4.13 -6.78 10.02
C PHE A 363 3.40 -8.12 10.10
N GLY A 364 2.44 -8.19 11.04
CA GLY A 364 1.64 -9.36 11.37
C GLY A 364 0.68 -9.06 12.53
N PRO A 365 -0.07 -10.02 13.07
CA PRO A 365 -1.16 -9.80 14.00
C PRO A 365 -0.68 -9.50 15.44
N VAL A 366 0.24 -8.54 15.60
CA VAL A 366 0.83 -8.15 16.89
C VAL A 366 0.53 -6.70 17.19
N ALA A 367 -0.10 -6.43 18.32
CA ALA A 367 -0.45 -5.11 18.85
C ALA A 367 0.44 -4.74 20.02
N GLN A 368 0.91 -3.51 20.08
CA GLN A 368 1.59 -2.90 21.21
C GLN A 368 0.61 -1.96 21.92
N VAL A 369 0.36 -2.11 23.21
CA VAL A 369 -0.61 -1.28 23.94
C VAL A 369 0.09 -0.44 24.99
N TYR A 370 -0.19 0.86 24.97
CA TYR A 370 0.41 1.88 25.82
C TYR A 370 -0.66 2.62 26.59
N ARG A 371 -0.38 2.96 27.87
CA ARG A 371 -1.20 3.78 28.74
C ARG A 371 -0.65 5.21 28.74
N VAL A 372 -1.51 6.20 28.63
CA VAL A 372 -1.12 7.62 28.68
C VAL A 372 -2.03 8.41 29.64
N GLY A 373 -1.44 9.33 30.38
CA GLY A 373 -2.15 10.15 31.36
C GLY A 373 -2.73 11.45 30.83
N SER A 374 -2.45 11.80 29.57
CA SER A 374 -2.90 13.05 28.96
C SER A 374 -2.91 13.01 27.44
N GLU A 375 -3.66 13.96 26.83
CA GLU A 375 -3.63 14.22 25.39
C GLU A 375 -2.22 14.55 24.88
N GLU A 376 -1.45 15.31 25.64
CA GLU A 376 -0.08 15.71 25.31
C GLU A 376 0.82 14.46 25.16
N GLU A 377 0.78 13.59 26.16
CA GLU A 377 1.55 12.35 26.18
C GLU A 377 1.12 11.41 25.03
N ALA A 378 -0.18 11.37 24.70
CA ALA A 378 -0.68 10.60 23.57
C ALA A 378 -0.11 11.09 22.24
N VAL A 379 -0.08 12.38 22.01
CA VAL A 379 0.50 12.99 20.80
C VAL A 379 2.01 12.79 20.73
N GLU A 380 2.73 12.99 21.85
CA GLU A 380 4.17 12.76 21.91
C GLU A 380 4.51 11.31 21.58
N LEU A 381 3.81 10.36 22.20
CA LEU A 381 4.02 8.92 21.94
C LEU A 381 3.64 8.54 20.51
N ALA A 382 2.54 9.07 19.98
CA ALA A 382 2.12 8.82 18.61
C ALA A 382 3.21 9.24 17.61
N ASN A 383 3.85 10.37 17.83
CA ASN A 383 4.90 10.92 16.98
C ASN A 383 6.30 10.33 17.21
N GLN A 384 6.51 9.62 18.34
CA GLN A 384 7.79 9.01 18.71
C GLN A 384 8.06 7.71 17.95
N THR A 385 8.09 7.81 16.63
CA THR A 385 8.38 6.73 15.70
C THR A 385 9.08 7.27 14.45
N PRO A 386 9.94 6.49 13.80
CA PRO A 386 10.53 6.91 12.52
C PRO A 386 9.50 6.96 11.38
N PHE A 387 8.34 6.36 11.55
CA PHE A 387 7.28 6.27 10.56
C PHE A 387 6.28 7.44 10.64
N GLY A 388 5.48 7.58 9.60
CA GLY A 388 4.43 8.60 9.51
C GLY A 388 3.48 8.32 8.35
N LEU A 389 2.93 7.08 8.26
CA LEU A 389 2.00 6.72 7.19
C LEU A 389 0.59 7.18 7.53
N GLY A 390 -0.07 6.53 8.48
CA GLY A 390 -1.41 6.84 8.91
C GLY A 390 -1.54 6.91 10.43
N SER A 391 -2.74 7.21 10.91
CA SER A 391 -3.13 7.16 12.31
C SER A 391 -4.65 7.09 12.46
N TYR A 392 -5.11 6.55 13.60
CA TYR A 392 -6.52 6.46 13.98
C TYR A 392 -6.71 7.19 15.30
N LEU A 393 -7.70 8.08 15.36
CA LEU A 393 -8.03 8.85 16.56
C LEU A 393 -9.48 8.62 16.95
N MET A 394 -9.71 8.13 18.15
CA MET A 394 -11.02 7.91 18.75
C MET A 394 -11.25 8.91 19.88
N THR A 395 -12.25 9.78 19.73
CA THR A 395 -12.65 10.77 20.75
C THR A 395 -14.08 11.22 20.55
N ASN A 396 -14.77 11.56 21.63
CA ASN A 396 -16.10 12.18 21.62
C ASN A 396 -16.05 13.72 21.52
N ASP A 397 -14.88 14.31 21.72
CA ASP A 397 -14.67 15.75 21.70
C ASP A 397 -14.19 16.20 20.32
N LYS A 398 -15.05 16.96 19.61
CA LYS A 398 -14.74 17.45 18.27
C LYS A 398 -13.56 18.44 18.26
N GLU A 399 -13.43 19.29 19.29
CA GLU A 399 -12.32 20.24 19.38
C GLU A 399 -11.00 19.50 19.67
N GLN A 400 -11.06 18.43 20.47
CA GLN A 400 -9.93 17.54 20.69
C GLN A 400 -9.54 16.83 19.39
N ALA A 401 -10.53 16.34 18.63
CA ALA A 401 -10.27 15.66 17.35
C ALA A 401 -9.49 16.57 16.38
N GLU A 402 -9.91 17.81 16.19
CA GLU A 402 -9.22 18.77 15.32
C GLU A 402 -7.81 19.09 15.86
N ARG A 403 -7.70 19.41 17.15
CA ARG A 403 -6.44 19.78 17.81
C ARG A 403 -5.39 18.66 17.81
N VAL A 404 -5.82 17.41 18.00
CA VAL A 404 -4.93 16.27 18.00
C VAL A 404 -4.53 15.91 16.57
N ALA A 405 -5.49 15.87 15.64
CA ALA A 405 -5.22 15.56 14.23
C ALA A 405 -4.16 16.48 13.62
N ASP A 406 -4.23 17.79 13.92
CA ASP A 406 -3.25 18.79 13.44
C ASP A 406 -1.83 18.56 13.97
N ARG A 407 -1.68 17.82 15.07
CA ARG A 407 -0.38 17.58 15.73
C ARG A 407 0.21 16.20 15.42
N ILE A 408 -0.57 15.29 14.85
CA ILE A 408 -0.09 13.96 14.49
C ILE A 408 0.79 14.05 13.25
N GLU A 409 2.00 13.53 13.36
CA GLU A 409 2.99 13.50 12.30
C GLU A 409 2.80 12.26 11.40
N ALA A 410 1.66 12.21 10.71
CA ALA A 410 1.31 11.18 9.71
C ALA A 410 0.77 11.81 8.43
N GLY A 411 0.82 11.08 7.34
CA GLY A 411 0.25 11.52 6.06
C GLY A 411 -1.27 11.44 6.03
N MET A 412 -1.86 10.59 6.90
CA MET A 412 -3.30 10.35 6.99
C MET A 412 -3.74 10.28 8.46
N VAL A 413 -4.86 10.91 8.80
CA VAL A 413 -5.48 10.84 10.13
C VAL A 413 -6.95 10.51 9.95
N TYR A 414 -7.38 9.37 10.48
CA TYR A 414 -8.76 8.91 10.47
C TYR A 414 -9.39 9.15 11.85
N VAL A 415 -10.47 9.93 11.90
CA VAL A 415 -11.14 10.30 13.16
C VAL A 415 -12.44 9.50 13.31
N ASN A 416 -12.51 8.69 14.37
CA ASN A 416 -13.67 7.84 14.72
C ASN A 416 -14.06 6.80 13.66
N LEU A 417 -13.11 6.36 12.84
CA LEU A 417 -13.32 5.30 11.85
C LEU A 417 -12.01 4.55 11.56
N VAL A 418 -12.13 3.33 11.07
CA VAL A 418 -11.04 2.46 10.59
C VAL A 418 -11.42 1.90 9.22
N GLY A 419 -10.44 1.45 8.43
CA GLY A 419 -10.69 0.83 7.12
C GLY A 419 -11.40 1.75 6.13
N ALA A 420 -11.11 3.05 6.17
CA ALA A 420 -11.83 4.08 5.39
C ALA A 420 -11.06 4.55 4.16
N ASP A 421 -10.19 3.72 3.61
CA ASP A 421 -9.53 4.01 2.34
C ASP A 421 -10.57 4.09 1.21
N SER A 422 -10.41 5.06 0.31
CA SER A 422 -11.33 5.29 -0.80
C SER A 422 -10.55 5.84 -2.01
N PRO A 423 -10.98 5.57 -3.26
CA PRO A 423 -10.24 5.96 -4.45
C PRO A 423 -9.98 7.46 -4.59
N GLU A 424 -10.85 8.32 -4.03
CA GLU A 424 -10.72 9.78 -4.05
C GLU A 424 -9.82 10.34 -2.96
N LEU A 425 -9.53 9.57 -1.91
CA LEU A 425 -8.73 10.00 -0.78
C LEU A 425 -7.23 9.77 -1.05
N PRO A 426 -6.38 10.81 -0.89
CA PRO A 426 -4.95 10.64 -1.10
C PRO A 426 -4.35 9.70 -0.05
N PHE A 427 -3.57 8.72 -0.50
CA PHE A 427 -2.83 7.78 0.32
C PHE A 427 -1.35 8.11 0.30
N GLY A 428 -0.69 8.06 1.46
CA GLY A 428 0.76 8.19 1.56
C GLY A 428 1.22 8.85 2.84
N GLY A 429 2.49 8.64 3.14
CA GLY A 429 3.13 9.07 4.37
C GLY A 429 4.17 10.18 4.21
N PHE A 430 4.92 10.37 5.30
CA PHE A 430 6.15 11.14 5.35
C PHE A 430 7.12 10.51 6.36
N LYS A 431 8.20 11.15 6.75
CA LYS A 431 9.29 10.52 7.51
C LYS A 431 9.81 9.29 6.73
N ARG A 432 10.05 8.17 7.41
CA ARG A 432 10.54 6.93 6.79
C ARG A 432 9.45 6.10 6.11
N SER A 433 8.19 6.52 6.23
CA SER A 433 7.09 5.92 5.44
C SER A 433 7.10 6.35 3.97
N GLY A 434 7.97 7.29 3.60
CA GLY A 434 8.21 7.68 2.22
C GLY A 434 7.71 9.07 1.87
N PHE A 435 7.52 9.32 0.58
CA PHE A 435 7.06 10.59 0.04
C PHE A 435 6.38 10.41 -1.31
N GLY A 436 5.61 11.41 -1.71
CA GLY A 436 4.64 11.33 -2.79
C GLY A 436 3.27 10.96 -2.26
N ARG A 437 2.32 10.82 -3.15
CA ARG A 437 0.96 10.37 -2.83
C ARG A 437 0.48 9.41 -3.91
N GLU A 438 -0.36 8.47 -3.51
CA GLU A 438 -1.16 7.65 -4.41
C GLU A 438 -2.64 7.93 -4.14
N LEU A 439 -3.53 7.49 -5.00
CA LEU A 439 -4.96 7.75 -4.99
C LEU A 439 -5.35 9.24 -5.11
N GLY A 440 -6.63 9.47 -5.36
CA GLY A 440 -7.20 10.79 -5.59
C GLY A 440 -6.49 11.58 -6.69
N ARG A 441 -6.70 12.89 -6.64
CA ARG A 441 -6.04 13.82 -7.57
C ARG A 441 -4.52 13.89 -7.35
N TYR A 442 -4.07 13.82 -6.09
CA TYR A 442 -2.65 13.95 -5.77
C TYR A 442 -1.82 12.79 -6.33
N GLY A 443 -2.37 11.56 -6.30
CA GLY A 443 -1.73 10.40 -6.95
C GLY A 443 -1.62 10.58 -8.47
N ALA A 444 -2.65 11.12 -9.12
CA ALA A 444 -2.61 11.44 -10.54
C ALA A 444 -1.60 12.55 -10.89
N ASP A 445 -1.28 13.42 -9.94
CA ASP A 445 -0.33 14.53 -10.12
C ASP A 445 1.15 14.12 -10.01
N GLU A 446 1.45 12.91 -9.56
CA GLU A 446 2.83 12.50 -9.31
C GLU A 446 3.65 12.33 -10.60
N PHE A 447 3.11 11.70 -11.61
CA PHE A 447 3.84 11.45 -12.86
C PHE A 447 3.23 12.22 -14.06
N VAL A 448 2.96 13.49 -13.83
CA VAL A 448 2.44 14.45 -14.82
C VAL A 448 3.42 15.60 -15.02
N ASN A 449 3.76 15.88 -16.26
CA ASN A 449 4.45 17.11 -16.60
C ASN A 449 3.46 18.28 -16.64
N LYS A 450 3.54 19.15 -15.64
CA LYS A 450 2.73 20.38 -15.52
C LYS A 450 3.44 21.51 -16.28
N LYS A 451 3.15 21.63 -17.58
CA LYS A 451 3.81 22.55 -18.49
C LYS A 451 3.14 23.93 -18.46
N LEU A 452 3.88 24.96 -18.09
CA LEU A 452 3.43 26.35 -18.27
C LEU A 452 3.39 26.70 -19.75
N ILE A 453 2.24 27.19 -20.21
CA ILE A 453 2.08 27.82 -21.53
C ILE A 453 1.67 29.27 -21.30
N ARG A 454 2.48 30.21 -21.79
CA ARG A 454 2.26 31.67 -21.73
C ARG A 454 2.18 32.22 -23.14
N SER A 455 1.06 32.87 -23.45
CA SER A 455 0.84 33.49 -24.79
C SER A 455 0.64 34.98 -24.64
N ALA A 456 1.11 35.75 -25.64
CA ALA A 456 0.92 37.19 -25.74
C ALA A 456 -0.49 37.54 -26.29
#